data_ff84d1f378d238656ec674afab7fb1fa
#
_entry.id   ff84d1f378d238656ec674afab7fb1fa
#
_cell.length_a   1.000
_cell.length_b   1.000
_cell.length_c   1.000
_cell.angle_alpha   90.00
_cell.angle_beta   90.00
_cell.angle_gamma   90.00
#
_symmetry.space_group_name_H-M   'P 1'
#
loop_
_entity.id
_entity.type
_entity.pdbx_description
1 polymer ?
#
loop_
_entity_poly.entity_id
_entity_poly.type
_entity_poly.pdbx_seq_one_letter_code
_entity_poly.pdbx_strand_id
1 'polypeptide(L)'
;STIRDLDRQITTLFNRLPCKPLGFPVGRAPSLATIISEIGDIQRYPTLKKFLSHLGWCPQSFQTGNYRLEHPKMSHAGNKYVRRLIWMLSIFAVQRIPRYREYFQRRVSEGKAKMHILVAVGRKLLSALYAILKKGIPYDPNWEENSRLALARR
;
A
#
# COMPACT_ATOMS: atom_id res chain seq x y z
N SER A 1 23.32 15.15 13.46
CA SER A 1 22.50 15.45 14.61
C SER A 1 21.54 14.31 14.94
N THR A 2 20.88 14.38 16.03
CA THR A 2 20.08 13.30 16.66
C THR A 2 19.07 12.64 15.73
N ILE A 3 18.38 13.38 14.85
CA ILE A 3 17.39 12.80 13.90
C ILE A 3 18.08 11.93 12.86
N ARG A 4 19.22 12.38 12.31
CA ARG A 4 19.97 11.60 11.33
C ARG A 4 20.57 10.33 11.93
N ASP A 5 20.95 10.39 13.19
CA ASP A 5 21.50 9.24 13.91
C ASP A 5 20.39 8.22 14.22
N LEU A 6 19.20 8.66 14.59
CA LEU A 6 18.02 7.81 14.73
C LEU A 6 17.63 7.16 13.41
N ASP A 7 17.62 7.90 12.32
CA ASP A 7 17.33 7.36 10.98
C ASP A 7 18.34 6.29 10.57
N ARG A 8 19.62 6.45 10.90
CA ARG A 8 20.66 5.45 10.66
C ARG A 8 20.43 4.19 11.49
N GLN A 9 20.11 4.34 12.77
CA GLN A 9 19.80 3.22 13.64
C GLN A 9 18.57 2.45 13.16
N ILE A 10 17.48 3.15 12.82
CA ILE A 10 16.27 2.55 12.24
C ILE A 10 16.60 1.79 10.97
N THR A 11 17.39 2.39 10.07
CA THR A 11 17.80 1.75 8.81
C THR A 11 18.61 0.49 9.06
N THR A 12 19.52 0.52 10.02
CA THR A 12 20.35 -0.63 10.39
C THR A 12 19.50 -1.78 10.95
N LEU A 13 18.59 -1.46 11.86
CA LEU A 13 17.67 -2.44 12.44
C LEU A 13 16.70 -3.00 11.39
N PHE A 14 16.13 -2.13 10.55
CA PHE A 14 15.24 -2.53 9.46
C PHE A 14 15.89 -3.50 8.49
N ASN A 15 17.17 -3.29 8.15
CA ASN A 15 17.91 -4.18 7.27
C ASN A 15 18.18 -5.58 7.87
N ARG A 16 18.07 -5.72 9.19
CA ARG A 16 18.21 -7.00 9.91
C ARG A 16 16.89 -7.74 10.08
N LEU A 17 15.74 -7.12 9.78
CA LEU A 17 14.44 -7.74 9.97
C LEU A 17 14.22 -8.89 8.95
N PRO A 18 13.75 -10.05 9.41
CA PRO A 18 13.40 -11.17 8.53
C PRO A 18 12.19 -10.86 7.64
N CYS A 19 11.32 -9.95 8.07
CA CYS A 19 10.14 -9.51 7.35
C CYS A 19 10.37 -8.28 6.45
N LYS A 20 11.61 -8.02 6.08
CA LYS A 20 11.96 -6.92 5.17
C LYS A 20 11.24 -7.08 3.83
N PRO A 21 10.55 -6.06 3.32
CA PRO A 21 9.89 -6.11 2.02
C PRO A 21 10.94 -6.10 0.91
N LEU A 22 11.28 -7.25 0.40
CA LEU A 22 12.31 -7.49 -0.59
C LEU A 22 12.02 -6.74 -1.89
N GLY A 23 12.86 -5.75 -2.21
CA GLY A 23 12.78 -5.00 -3.47
C GLY A 23 11.56 -4.09 -3.60
N PHE A 24 10.85 -3.78 -2.50
CA PHE A 24 9.69 -2.88 -2.56
C PHE A 24 10.09 -1.53 -3.19
N PRO A 25 9.38 -1.07 -4.23
CA PRO A 25 9.90 -0.08 -5.17
C PRO A 25 9.91 1.35 -4.66
N VAL A 26 9.22 1.63 -3.56
CA VAL A 26 9.07 2.99 -3.02
C VAL A 26 9.23 3.00 -1.51
N GLY A 27 9.67 4.14 -1.00
CA GLY A 27 9.83 4.39 0.42
C GLY A 27 11.27 4.23 0.90
N ARG A 28 11.60 5.04 1.88
CA ARG A 28 12.86 4.94 2.63
C ARG A 28 12.70 3.94 3.78
N ALA A 29 13.81 3.41 4.28
CA ALA A 29 13.81 2.47 5.39
C ALA A 29 13.03 2.95 6.62
N PRO A 30 13.12 4.21 7.11
CA PRO A 30 12.31 4.67 8.22
C PRO A 30 10.79 4.64 7.96
N SER A 31 10.37 5.03 6.76
CA SER A 31 8.95 5.01 6.38
C SER A 31 8.40 3.58 6.28
N LEU A 32 9.17 2.68 5.67
CA LEU A 32 8.81 1.27 5.59
C LEU A 32 8.81 0.60 6.95
N ALA A 33 9.79 0.91 7.81
CA ALA A 33 9.86 0.41 9.17
C ALA A 33 8.61 0.80 9.99
N THR A 34 8.13 2.04 9.83
CA THR A 34 6.90 2.51 10.49
C THR A 34 5.68 1.71 10.01
N ILE A 35 5.55 1.48 8.71
CA ILE A 35 4.45 0.68 8.16
C ILE A 35 4.55 -0.77 8.63
N ILE A 36 5.73 -1.38 8.58
CA ILE A 36 5.96 -2.76 9.02
C ILE A 36 5.68 -2.94 10.52
N SER A 37 6.07 -1.97 11.35
CA SER A 37 5.79 -2.03 12.78
C SER A 37 4.29 -1.97 13.09
N GLU A 38 3.52 -1.21 12.33
CA GLU A 38 2.05 -1.17 12.45
C GLU A 38 1.40 -2.48 11.98
N ILE A 39 1.92 -3.10 10.94
CA ILE A 39 1.45 -4.39 10.43
C ILE A 39 1.68 -5.49 11.47
N GLY A 40 2.85 -5.53 12.11
CA GLY A 40 3.25 -6.60 12.99
C GLY A 40 3.36 -7.94 12.25
N ASP A 41 2.81 -9.01 12.81
CA ASP A 41 2.81 -10.31 12.15
C ASP A 41 1.79 -10.36 11.01
N ILE A 42 2.27 -10.54 9.79
CA ILE A 42 1.44 -10.63 8.58
C ILE A 42 0.46 -11.81 8.62
N GLN A 43 0.76 -12.86 9.36
CA GLN A 43 -0.11 -14.03 9.48
C GLN A 43 -1.42 -13.72 10.21
N ARG A 44 -1.48 -12.64 10.97
CA ARG A 44 -2.71 -12.14 11.60
C ARG A 44 -3.79 -11.74 10.61
N TYR A 45 -3.42 -11.51 9.34
CA TYR A 45 -4.33 -11.06 8.29
C TYR A 45 -4.58 -12.19 7.30
N PRO A 46 -5.66 -12.97 7.45
CA PRO A 46 -5.96 -14.08 6.55
C PRO A 46 -6.32 -13.62 5.14
N THR A 47 -6.80 -12.37 4.99
CA THR A 47 -7.19 -11.80 3.69
C THR A 47 -6.62 -10.40 3.50
N LEU A 48 -6.40 -10.02 2.24
CA LEU A 48 -6.02 -8.66 1.86
C LEU A 48 -7.02 -7.61 2.39
N LYS A 49 -8.32 -7.93 2.39
CA LYS A 49 -9.36 -7.04 2.89
C LYS A 49 -9.16 -6.70 4.37
N LYS A 50 -8.87 -7.70 5.21
CA LYS A 50 -8.58 -7.48 6.64
C LYS A 50 -7.30 -6.68 6.85
N PHE A 51 -6.27 -6.94 6.06
CA PHE A 51 -5.02 -6.18 6.06
C PHE A 51 -5.25 -4.69 5.73
N LEU A 52 -5.95 -4.40 4.63
CA LEU A 52 -6.26 -3.03 4.23
C LEU A 52 -7.14 -2.32 5.26
N SER A 53 -8.09 -3.02 5.85
CA SER A 53 -8.97 -2.50 6.90
C SER A 53 -8.18 -2.10 8.15
N HIS A 54 -7.23 -2.92 8.59
CA HIS A 54 -6.35 -2.60 9.72
C HIS A 54 -5.54 -1.32 9.49
N LEU A 55 -5.00 -1.15 8.29
CA LEU A 55 -4.24 0.06 7.92
C LEU A 55 -5.14 1.28 7.64
N GLY A 56 -6.46 1.11 7.68
CA GLY A 56 -7.42 2.16 7.37
C GLY A 56 -7.45 2.55 5.88
N TRP A 57 -7.02 1.66 4.99
CA TRP A 57 -6.99 1.89 3.55
C TRP A 57 -8.15 1.20 2.83
N CYS A 58 -9.36 1.42 3.33
CA CYS A 58 -10.59 0.91 2.75
C CYS A 58 -11.68 1.98 2.72
N PRO A 59 -12.59 1.96 1.74
CA PRO A 59 -13.74 2.86 1.74
C PRO A 59 -14.65 2.51 2.93
N GLN A 60 -15.23 3.54 3.55
CA GLN A 60 -16.31 3.34 4.50
C GLN A 60 -17.55 2.85 3.74
N SER A 61 -17.95 1.62 3.97
CA SER A 61 -19.25 1.14 3.53
C SER A 61 -20.28 1.37 4.63
N PHE A 62 -21.01 2.46 4.53
CA PHE A 62 -22.25 2.61 5.30
C PHE A 62 -23.41 2.05 4.46
N GLN A 63 -23.93 0.94 4.90
CA GLN A 63 -25.16 0.37 4.37
C GLN A 63 -26.18 0.30 5.53
N THR A 64 -27.14 1.20 5.53
CA THR A 64 -28.35 1.09 6.36
C THR A 64 -29.54 0.94 5.41
N GLY A 65 -30.06 -0.29 5.31
CA GLY A 65 -31.18 -0.59 4.42
C GLY A 65 -30.88 -0.34 2.94
N ASN A 66 -31.74 0.42 2.24
CA ASN A 66 -31.59 0.74 0.82
C ASN A 66 -30.68 1.95 0.52
N TYR A 67 -30.07 2.57 1.54
CA TYR A 67 -29.19 3.73 1.35
C TYR A 67 -27.75 3.29 1.09
N ARG A 68 -27.26 3.55 -0.13
CA ARG A 68 -25.85 3.47 -0.51
C ARG A 68 -25.26 4.85 -0.61
N LEU A 69 -24.10 5.08 0.05
CA LEU A 69 -23.31 6.27 -0.19
C LEU A 69 -22.77 6.23 -1.64
N GLU A 70 -23.16 7.19 -2.45
CA GLU A 70 -22.67 7.32 -3.83
C GLU A 70 -21.15 7.56 -3.89
N HIS A 71 -20.60 8.19 -2.86
CA HIS A 71 -19.16 8.51 -2.74
C HIS A 71 -18.64 8.09 -1.36
N PRO A 72 -18.25 6.81 -1.16
CA PRO A 72 -17.72 6.36 0.11
C PRO A 72 -16.39 7.06 0.41
N LYS A 73 -16.33 7.75 1.56
CA LYS A 73 -15.08 8.33 2.06
C LYS A 73 -14.15 7.24 2.57
N MET A 74 -12.85 7.54 2.59
CA MET A 74 -11.86 6.67 3.25
C MET A 74 -12.19 6.50 4.74
N SER A 75 -12.00 5.28 5.24
CA SER A 75 -12.13 5.00 6.66
C SER A 75 -11.14 5.83 7.46
N HIS A 76 -11.60 6.42 8.57
CA HIS A 76 -10.73 7.06 9.55
C HIS A 76 -10.16 6.07 10.59
N ALA A 77 -10.48 4.79 10.47
CA ALA A 77 -9.91 3.73 11.30
C ALA A 77 -8.41 3.57 11.05
N GLY A 78 -7.71 3.04 12.02
CA GLY A 78 -6.26 2.80 11.93
C GLY A 78 -5.40 4.02 12.21
N ASN A 79 -4.10 3.86 12.07
CA ASN A 79 -3.09 4.86 12.40
C ASN A 79 -3.01 5.95 11.33
N LYS A 80 -3.32 7.18 11.71
CA LYS A 80 -3.29 8.34 10.81
C LYS A 80 -1.90 8.60 10.19
N TYR A 81 -0.84 8.32 10.92
CA TYR A 81 0.54 8.51 10.43
C TYR A 81 0.89 7.49 9.35
N VAL A 82 0.47 6.25 9.52
CA VAL A 82 0.66 5.20 8.52
C VAL A 82 -0.14 5.51 7.25
N ARG A 83 -1.40 5.95 7.37
CA ARG A 83 -2.19 6.39 6.21
C ARG A 83 -1.51 7.52 5.45
N ARG A 84 -0.95 8.51 6.17
CA ARG A 84 -0.19 9.60 5.54
C ARG A 84 1.04 9.08 4.79
N LEU A 85 1.78 8.15 5.37
CA LEU A 85 2.93 7.53 4.71
C LEU A 85 2.51 6.78 3.44
N ILE A 86 1.46 5.99 3.49
CA ILE A 86 0.92 5.27 2.32
C ILE A 86 0.50 6.27 1.23
N TRP A 87 -0.12 7.36 1.61
CA TRP A 87 -0.46 8.44 0.68
C TRP A 87 0.76 9.03 -0.01
N MET A 88 1.80 9.35 0.75
CA MET A 88 3.06 9.86 0.20
C MET A 88 3.74 8.83 -0.71
N LEU A 89 3.74 7.55 -0.33
CA LEU A 89 4.27 6.49 -1.19
C LEU A 89 3.51 6.37 -2.51
N SER A 90 2.20 6.59 -2.50
CA SER A 90 1.37 6.60 -3.71
C SER A 90 1.77 7.72 -4.66
N ILE A 91 2.01 8.92 -4.13
CA ILE A 91 2.50 10.07 -4.91
C ILE A 91 3.88 9.76 -5.50
N PHE A 92 4.81 9.26 -4.69
CA PHE A 92 6.15 8.90 -5.17
C PHE A 92 6.13 7.78 -6.21
N ALA A 93 5.24 6.80 -6.07
CA ALA A 93 5.08 5.75 -7.05
C ALA A 93 4.65 6.29 -8.42
N VAL A 94 3.68 7.20 -8.44
CA VAL A 94 3.24 7.86 -9.68
C VAL A 94 4.37 8.70 -10.28
N GLN A 95 5.16 9.39 -9.48
CA GLN A 95 6.26 10.24 -9.97
C GLN A 95 7.45 9.44 -10.51
N ARG A 96 7.77 8.28 -9.91
CA ARG A 96 9.03 7.58 -10.14
C ARG A 96 8.90 6.28 -10.92
N ILE A 97 7.75 5.61 -10.84
CA ILE A 97 7.55 4.32 -11.49
C ILE A 97 6.70 4.50 -12.73
N PRO A 98 7.24 4.23 -13.96
CA PRO A 98 6.54 4.46 -15.22
C PRO A 98 5.16 3.82 -15.29
N ARG A 99 5.01 2.60 -14.83
CA ARG A 99 3.75 1.86 -14.79
C ARG A 99 2.64 2.58 -14.01
N TYR A 100 2.96 3.11 -12.81
CA TYR A 100 1.98 3.86 -12.01
C TYR A 100 1.70 5.24 -12.59
N ARG A 101 2.68 5.86 -13.25
CA ARG A 101 2.50 7.11 -14.00
C ARG A 101 1.53 6.93 -15.16
N GLU A 102 1.72 5.90 -15.97
CA GLU A 102 0.84 5.56 -17.09
C GLU A 102 -0.58 5.25 -16.62
N TYR A 103 -0.71 4.46 -15.54
CA TYR A 103 -1.99 4.19 -14.92
C TYR A 103 -2.68 5.48 -14.48
N PHE A 104 -1.96 6.36 -13.80
CA PHE A 104 -2.48 7.65 -13.34
C PHE A 104 -2.95 8.52 -14.51
N GLN A 105 -2.12 8.71 -15.51
CA GLN A 105 -2.43 9.53 -16.70
C GLN A 105 -3.65 8.99 -17.45
N ARG A 106 -3.72 7.69 -17.66
CA ARG A 106 -4.88 7.05 -18.29
C ARG A 106 -6.16 7.31 -17.51
N ARG A 107 -6.15 7.14 -16.19
CA ARG A 107 -7.33 7.34 -15.36
C ARG A 107 -7.76 8.81 -15.30
N VAL A 108 -6.80 9.74 -15.34
CA VAL A 108 -7.10 11.19 -15.46
C VAL A 108 -7.76 11.48 -16.80
N SER A 109 -7.28 10.94 -17.90
CA SER A 109 -7.91 11.11 -19.22
C SER A 109 -9.32 10.53 -19.30
N GLU A 110 -9.63 9.51 -18.51
CA GLU A 110 -10.97 8.93 -18.34
C GLU A 110 -11.90 9.81 -17.44
N GLY A 111 -11.42 10.97 -16.98
CA GLY A 111 -12.19 11.89 -16.14
C GLY A 111 -12.28 11.53 -14.66
N LYS A 112 -11.43 10.61 -14.18
CA LYS A 112 -11.41 10.23 -12.75
C LYS A 112 -10.69 11.28 -11.90
N ALA A 113 -11.20 11.53 -10.70
CA ALA A 113 -10.59 12.46 -9.76
C ALA A 113 -9.20 11.95 -9.31
N LYS A 114 -8.20 12.84 -9.32
CA LYS A 114 -6.81 12.54 -8.97
C LYS A 114 -6.67 11.87 -7.59
N MET A 115 -7.45 12.33 -6.61
CA MET A 115 -7.49 11.76 -5.27
C MET A 115 -7.89 10.28 -5.28
N HIS A 116 -8.92 9.92 -6.02
CA HIS A 116 -9.38 8.53 -6.14
C HIS A 116 -8.34 7.64 -6.84
N ILE A 117 -7.62 8.19 -7.83
CA ILE A 117 -6.56 7.46 -8.51
C ILE A 117 -5.40 7.17 -7.57
N LEU A 118 -4.99 8.16 -6.75
CA LEU A 118 -3.93 7.98 -5.75
C LEU A 118 -4.32 6.94 -4.68
N VAL A 119 -5.57 6.93 -4.24
CA VAL A 119 -6.08 5.89 -3.33
C VAL A 119 -5.98 4.50 -3.98
N ALA A 120 -6.33 4.38 -5.25
CA ALA A 120 -6.19 3.12 -5.98
C ALA A 120 -4.72 2.69 -6.14
N VAL A 121 -3.80 3.62 -6.39
CA VAL A 121 -2.35 3.35 -6.42
C VAL A 121 -1.87 2.85 -5.06
N GLY A 122 -2.27 3.49 -3.97
CA GLY A 122 -1.93 3.06 -2.62
C GLY A 122 -2.43 1.65 -2.31
N ARG A 123 -3.64 1.31 -2.75
CA ARG A 123 -4.18 -0.05 -2.63
C ARG A 123 -3.34 -1.07 -3.41
N LYS A 124 -2.88 -0.72 -4.61
CA LYS A 124 -1.98 -1.58 -5.41
C LYS A 124 -0.64 -1.81 -4.72
N LEU A 125 -0.04 -0.76 -4.17
CA LEU A 125 1.20 -0.85 -3.39
C LEU A 125 1.03 -1.74 -2.15
N LEU A 126 -0.05 -1.56 -1.40
CA LEU A 126 -0.34 -2.38 -0.22
C LEU A 126 -0.65 -3.83 -0.58
N SER A 127 -1.29 -4.10 -1.73
CA SER A 127 -1.52 -5.46 -2.22
C SER A 127 -0.20 -6.15 -2.54
N ALA A 128 0.73 -5.44 -3.18
CA ALA A 128 2.08 -5.95 -3.45
C ALA A 128 2.84 -6.20 -2.15
N LEU A 129 2.79 -5.28 -1.20
CA LEU A 129 3.42 -5.43 0.11
C LEU A 129 2.86 -6.63 0.88
N TYR A 130 1.55 -6.80 0.90
CA TYR A 130 0.89 -7.96 1.51
C TYR A 130 1.38 -9.28 0.89
N ALA A 131 1.47 -9.36 -0.44
CA ALA A 131 1.94 -10.55 -1.13
C ALA A 131 3.41 -10.87 -0.81
N ILE A 132 4.28 -9.85 -0.78
CA ILE A 132 5.69 -10.00 -0.42
C ILE A 132 5.82 -10.54 1.00
N LEU A 133 5.15 -9.92 1.97
CA LEU A 133 5.22 -10.30 3.38
C LEU A 133 4.59 -11.68 3.63
N LYS A 134 3.47 -11.98 2.97
CA LYS A 134 2.74 -13.26 3.16
C LYS A 134 3.47 -14.45 2.57
N LYS A 135 4.07 -14.28 1.40
CA LYS A 135 4.74 -15.34 0.63
C LYS A 135 6.25 -15.35 0.79
N GLY A 136 6.85 -14.29 1.35
CA GLY A 136 8.31 -14.15 1.46
C GLY A 136 9.03 -14.02 0.12
N ILE A 137 8.33 -13.60 -0.93
CA ILE A 137 8.87 -13.44 -2.29
C ILE A 137 9.27 -11.99 -2.55
N PRO A 138 10.29 -11.73 -3.40
CA PRO A 138 10.66 -10.38 -3.81
C PRO A 138 9.54 -9.66 -4.58
N TYR A 139 9.61 -8.34 -4.59
CA TYR A 139 8.70 -7.53 -5.41
C TYR A 139 8.85 -7.88 -6.90
N ASP A 140 7.73 -8.14 -7.54
CA ASP A 140 7.64 -8.36 -8.98
C ASP A 140 6.94 -7.15 -9.64
N PRO A 141 7.62 -6.39 -10.52
CA PRO A 141 7.01 -5.28 -11.24
C PRO A 141 5.77 -5.70 -12.07
N ASN A 142 5.72 -6.95 -12.50
CA ASN A 142 4.63 -7.51 -13.31
C ASN A 142 3.58 -8.27 -12.47
N TRP A 143 3.63 -8.13 -11.17
CA TRP A 143 2.75 -8.84 -10.22
C TRP A 143 1.27 -8.81 -10.61
N GLU A 144 0.74 -7.67 -11.04
CA GLU A 144 -0.69 -7.57 -11.40
C GLU A 144 -1.03 -8.33 -12.67
N GLU A 145 -0.14 -8.29 -13.64
CA GLU A 145 -0.31 -9.01 -14.90
C GLU A 145 -0.22 -10.52 -14.67
N ASN A 146 0.79 -10.95 -13.94
CA ASN A 146 0.96 -12.36 -13.55
C ASN A 146 -0.21 -12.86 -12.71
N SER A 147 -0.75 -12.05 -11.82
CA SER A 147 -1.92 -12.40 -11.00
C SER A 147 -3.19 -12.54 -11.84
N ARG A 148 -3.40 -11.67 -12.84
CA ARG A 148 -4.53 -11.76 -13.78
C ARG A 148 -4.43 -13.00 -14.66
N LEU A 149 -3.24 -13.29 -15.17
CA LEU A 149 -2.98 -14.48 -15.98
C LEU A 149 -3.20 -15.78 -15.19
N ALA A 150 -2.80 -15.79 -13.92
CA ALA A 150 -3.02 -16.92 -13.03
C ALA A 150 -4.51 -17.17 -12.72
N LEU A 151 -5.31 -16.08 -12.62
CA LEU A 151 -6.76 -16.18 -12.43
C LEU A 151 -7.50 -16.62 -13.70
N ALA A 152 -7.02 -16.22 -14.86
CA ALA A 152 -7.61 -16.59 -16.15
C ALA A 152 -7.36 -18.07 -16.54
N ARG A 153 -6.39 -18.73 -15.90
CA ARG A 153 -6.05 -20.15 -16.12
C ARG A 153 -6.80 -21.13 -15.18
N ARG A 154 -7.66 -20.63 -14.30
CA ARG A 154 -8.53 -21.42 -13.42
C ARG A 154 -9.95 -21.44 -13.93
#